data_af12f6ae5fa717c2cbd86ee00aa47bc7
#
_entry.id   af12f6ae5fa717c2cbd86ee00aa47bc7
#
_cell.length_a   1.000
_cell.length_b   1.000
_cell.length_c   1.000
_cell.angle_alpha   90.00
_cell.angle_beta   90.00
_cell.angle_gamma   90.00
#
_symmetry.space_group_name_H-M   'P 1'
#
loop_
_entity.id
_entity.type
_entity.pdbx_description
1 polymer ?
#
loop_
_entity_poly.entity_id
_entity_poly.type
_entity_poly.pdbx_seq_one_letter_code
_entity_poly.pdbx_strand_id
1 'polypeptide(L)'
;MLSPLTVKIDDAFLEAAGPGLRVVSNYAVGVDNIDLAACHERDVIVCNGPPPMVEPTADIAWALLLATTRRMRAGVALAESGTWTGYDPKLLLGHRLTGGTLLVVGAGRIGAAVARRSLGWNMRVLYTARSEKPDLHEPPIRAARVTLEAGLPLADAVVLTTSLNPSTRHLMNARTIDLMKRSAVLVNVSRGPVVDETALATALHAGRIHGAGLDVFEHEPKIDPRLLDADNVVLLPHIGSATIEDRTELTRICVEDIASVLRGSSPTFPVETDPAS
;
A
#
# COMPACT_ATOMS: atom_id res chain seq x y z
N MET A 1 -0.95 -23.00 -11.56
CA MET A 1 -1.70 -22.87 -10.28
C MET A 1 -2.10 -21.41 -10.09
N LEU A 2 -3.28 -21.12 -9.54
CA LEU A 2 -3.67 -19.80 -9.04
C LEU A 2 -3.31 -19.73 -7.55
N SER A 3 -2.55 -18.72 -7.12
CA SER A 3 -2.07 -18.59 -5.74
C SER A 3 -2.55 -17.29 -5.09
N PRO A 4 -3.23 -17.33 -3.94
CA PRO A 4 -3.48 -16.12 -3.16
C PRO A 4 -2.20 -15.68 -2.40
N LEU A 5 -2.14 -14.39 -2.02
CA LEU A 5 -1.01 -13.81 -1.26
C LEU A 5 -0.69 -14.54 0.06
N THR A 6 -1.67 -15.20 0.63
CA THR A 6 -1.54 -15.91 1.92
C THR A 6 -0.80 -17.23 1.82
N VAL A 7 -0.56 -17.73 0.60
CA VAL A 7 0.19 -18.96 0.36
C VAL A 7 1.64 -18.60 0.08
N LYS A 8 2.53 -19.10 0.92
CA LYS A 8 3.96 -18.99 0.69
C LYS A 8 4.40 -20.04 -0.33
N ILE A 9 4.97 -19.60 -1.43
CA ILE A 9 5.52 -20.45 -2.48
C ILE A 9 7.05 -20.46 -2.28
N ASP A 10 7.51 -21.35 -1.44
CA ASP A 10 8.93 -21.57 -1.16
C ASP A 10 9.39 -22.93 -1.68
N ASP A 11 10.65 -23.24 -1.41
CA ASP A 11 11.30 -24.50 -1.84
C ASP A 11 10.51 -25.73 -1.40
N ALA A 12 10.06 -25.78 -0.15
CA ALA A 12 9.27 -26.89 0.37
C ALA A 12 7.91 -27.04 -0.33
N PHE A 13 7.26 -25.92 -0.66
CA PHE A 13 6.01 -25.93 -1.44
C PHE A 13 6.26 -26.48 -2.85
N LEU A 14 7.32 -26.01 -3.52
CA LEU A 14 7.66 -26.40 -4.89
C LEU A 14 8.04 -27.89 -4.97
N GLU A 15 8.77 -28.39 -3.98
CA GLU A 15 9.08 -29.82 -3.84
C GLU A 15 7.81 -30.66 -3.70
N ALA A 16 6.90 -30.26 -2.82
CA ALA A 16 5.63 -30.97 -2.62
C ALA A 16 4.72 -30.93 -3.83
N ALA A 17 4.73 -29.84 -4.61
CA ALA A 17 3.97 -29.71 -5.86
C ALA A 17 4.51 -30.61 -6.98
N GLY A 18 5.79 -30.93 -6.93
CA GLY A 18 6.46 -31.82 -7.85
C GLY A 18 6.66 -31.24 -9.27
N PRO A 19 7.27 -32.04 -10.18
CA PRO A 19 7.70 -31.56 -11.51
C PRO A 19 6.58 -31.23 -12.48
N GLY A 20 5.32 -31.49 -12.10
CA GLY A 20 4.16 -31.13 -12.91
C GLY A 20 3.74 -29.66 -12.79
N LEU A 21 4.24 -28.90 -11.82
CA LEU A 21 3.96 -27.48 -11.66
C LEU A 21 4.74 -26.67 -12.70
N ARG A 22 4.06 -26.03 -13.62
CA ARG A 22 4.67 -25.24 -14.70
C ARG A 22 4.48 -23.73 -14.54
N VAL A 23 3.47 -23.32 -13.80
CA VAL A 23 3.11 -21.91 -13.64
C VAL A 23 2.45 -21.65 -12.30
N VAL A 24 2.85 -20.55 -11.65
CA VAL A 24 2.18 -19.95 -10.51
C VAL A 24 1.72 -18.56 -10.93
N SER A 25 0.41 -18.35 -11.00
CA SER A 25 -0.18 -17.03 -11.23
C SER A 25 -0.65 -16.47 -9.89
N ASN A 26 0.04 -15.43 -9.42
CA ASN A 26 -0.24 -14.81 -8.13
C ASN A 26 -1.43 -13.88 -8.22
N TYR A 27 -2.42 -14.07 -7.37
CA TYR A 27 -3.64 -13.24 -7.31
C TYR A 27 -3.34 -11.90 -6.61
N ALA A 28 -2.29 -11.20 -7.07
CA ALA A 28 -1.79 -9.95 -6.50
C ALA A 28 -0.84 -9.22 -7.46
N VAL A 29 -0.46 -7.99 -7.09
CA VAL A 29 0.64 -7.26 -7.74
C VAL A 29 1.99 -7.67 -7.17
N GLY A 30 2.12 -7.70 -5.85
CA GLY A 30 3.35 -8.09 -5.18
C GLY A 30 3.56 -9.61 -5.25
N VAL A 31 4.83 -10.02 -5.19
CA VAL A 31 5.25 -11.42 -5.25
C VAL A 31 6.14 -11.79 -4.07
N ASP A 32 6.05 -11.03 -3.00
CA ASP A 32 6.83 -11.20 -1.77
C ASP A 32 6.52 -12.50 -1.01
N ASN A 33 5.43 -13.19 -1.39
CA ASN A 33 5.07 -14.53 -0.92
C ASN A 33 5.70 -15.66 -1.77
N ILE A 34 6.47 -15.36 -2.83
CA ILE A 34 7.01 -16.33 -3.78
C ILE A 34 8.55 -16.26 -3.79
N ASP A 35 9.20 -17.39 -3.61
CA ASP A 35 10.63 -17.54 -3.85
C ASP A 35 10.87 -17.62 -5.35
N LEU A 36 11.21 -16.48 -5.95
CA LEU A 36 11.42 -16.37 -7.39
C LEU A 36 12.63 -17.17 -7.86
N ALA A 37 13.70 -17.26 -7.04
CA ALA A 37 14.90 -18.03 -7.38
C ALA A 37 14.58 -19.54 -7.41
N ALA A 38 13.89 -20.05 -6.38
CA ALA A 38 13.47 -21.45 -6.33
C ALA A 38 12.51 -21.83 -7.47
N CYS A 39 11.64 -20.88 -7.90
CA CYS A 39 10.81 -21.06 -9.09
C CYS A 39 11.64 -21.14 -10.38
N HIS A 40 12.62 -20.24 -10.52
CA HIS A 40 13.53 -20.22 -11.68
C HIS A 40 14.30 -21.53 -11.83
N GLU A 41 14.89 -22.03 -10.74
CA GLU A 41 15.65 -23.29 -10.71
C GLU A 41 14.82 -24.52 -11.14
N ARG A 42 13.49 -24.42 -11.07
CA ARG A 42 12.55 -25.50 -11.43
C ARG A 42 11.76 -25.23 -12.71
N ASP A 43 12.16 -24.24 -13.49
CA ASP A 43 11.44 -23.81 -14.71
C ASP A 43 9.96 -23.50 -14.46
N VAL A 44 9.60 -23.02 -13.27
CA VAL A 44 8.24 -22.59 -12.91
C VAL A 44 8.06 -21.12 -13.26
N ILE A 45 7.19 -20.85 -14.22
CA ILE A 45 6.84 -19.49 -14.62
C ILE A 45 5.98 -18.84 -13.53
N VAL A 46 6.38 -17.63 -13.10
CA VAL A 46 5.60 -16.83 -12.15
C VAL A 46 4.90 -15.70 -12.92
N CYS A 47 3.61 -15.54 -12.69
CA CYS A 47 2.81 -14.44 -13.24
C CYS A 47 2.15 -13.66 -12.10
N ASN A 48 1.81 -12.40 -12.36
CA ASN A 48 1.03 -11.55 -11.47
C ASN A 48 0.00 -10.72 -12.27
N GLY A 49 -0.85 -9.94 -11.61
CA GLY A 49 -1.89 -9.15 -12.27
C GLY A 49 -1.86 -7.67 -11.89
N PRO A 50 -0.85 -6.88 -12.33
CA PRO A 50 -0.73 -5.50 -11.87
C PRO A 50 -1.81 -4.52 -12.38
N PRO A 51 -2.36 -4.60 -13.63
CA PRO A 51 -3.21 -3.53 -14.14
C PRO A 51 -4.46 -3.25 -13.32
N PRO A 52 -5.31 -4.25 -12.98
CA PRO A 52 -6.58 -3.97 -12.29
C PRO A 52 -6.41 -3.54 -10.83
N MET A 53 -5.22 -3.69 -10.25
CA MET A 53 -4.98 -3.39 -8.84
C MET A 53 -4.60 -1.91 -8.58
N VAL A 54 -4.30 -1.14 -9.62
CA VAL A 54 -3.70 0.19 -9.49
C VAL A 54 -4.71 1.21 -8.99
N GLU A 55 -5.81 1.35 -9.71
CA GLU A 55 -6.80 2.39 -9.43
C GLU A 55 -7.55 2.16 -8.11
N PRO A 56 -8.07 0.94 -7.82
CA PRO A 56 -8.79 0.71 -6.56
C PRO A 56 -7.88 0.88 -5.33
N THR A 57 -6.60 0.48 -5.41
CA THR A 57 -5.65 0.69 -4.31
C THR A 57 -5.39 2.18 -4.08
N ALA A 58 -5.30 2.98 -5.15
CA ALA A 58 -5.16 4.43 -5.03
C ALA A 58 -6.42 5.08 -4.43
N ASP A 59 -7.62 4.56 -4.73
CA ASP A 59 -8.88 5.01 -4.12
C ASP A 59 -8.90 4.74 -2.61
N ILE A 60 -8.51 3.53 -2.19
CA ILE A 60 -8.39 3.19 -0.76
C ILE A 60 -7.34 4.06 -0.06
N ALA A 61 -6.21 4.36 -0.70
CA ALA A 61 -5.23 5.28 -0.14
C ALA A 61 -5.83 6.67 0.15
N TRP A 62 -6.63 7.20 -0.78
CA TRP A 62 -7.32 8.47 -0.61
C TRP A 62 -8.48 8.40 0.40
N ALA A 63 -9.23 7.29 0.43
CA ALA A 63 -10.25 7.06 1.46
C ALA A 63 -9.63 7.06 2.86
N LEU A 64 -8.51 6.36 3.06
CA LEU A 64 -7.75 6.35 4.31
C LEU A 64 -7.20 7.74 4.67
N LEU A 65 -6.65 8.48 3.69
CA LEU A 65 -6.18 9.86 3.90
C LEU A 65 -7.32 10.75 4.44
N LEU A 66 -8.46 10.74 3.79
CA LEU A 66 -9.61 11.56 4.17
C LEU A 66 -10.19 11.11 5.51
N ALA A 67 -10.38 9.82 5.70
CA ALA A 67 -10.94 9.26 6.92
C ALA A 67 -10.07 9.58 8.15
N THR A 68 -8.75 9.45 8.02
CA THR A 68 -7.80 9.74 9.10
C THR A 68 -7.70 11.25 9.36
N THR A 69 -7.49 12.05 8.31
CA THR A 69 -7.34 13.50 8.44
C THR A 69 -8.58 14.16 9.05
N ARG A 70 -9.77 13.62 8.80
CA ARG A 70 -11.06 14.15 9.26
C ARG A 70 -11.64 13.39 10.45
N ARG A 71 -10.88 12.49 11.08
CA ARG A 71 -11.30 11.69 12.26
C ARG A 71 -12.63 10.94 12.05
N MET A 72 -12.85 10.42 10.84
CA MET A 72 -14.14 9.84 10.44
C MET A 72 -14.52 8.63 11.31
N ARG A 73 -13.55 7.78 11.72
CA ARG A 73 -13.82 6.64 12.62
C ARG A 73 -14.50 7.11 13.92
N ALA A 74 -13.96 8.14 14.56
CA ALA A 74 -14.53 8.70 15.78
C ALA A 74 -15.90 9.36 15.52
N GLY A 75 -16.05 10.01 14.35
CA GLY A 75 -17.32 10.61 13.93
C GLY A 75 -18.43 9.59 13.76
N VAL A 76 -18.13 8.47 13.06
CA VAL A 76 -19.06 7.34 12.89
C VAL A 76 -19.45 6.74 14.26
N ALA A 77 -18.45 6.43 15.11
CA ALA A 77 -18.70 5.88 16.43
C ALA A 77 -19.57 6.78 17.30
N LEU A 78 -19.35 8.11 17.25
CA LEU A 78 -20.19 9.06 17.97
C LEU A 78 -21.63 9.10 17.42
N ALA A 79 -21.80 9.10 16.10
CA ALA A 79 -23.13 9.11 15.49
C ALA A 79 -23.94 7.84 15.83
N GLU A 80 -23.27 6.69 15.88
CA GLU A 80 -23.88 5.39 16.21
C GLU A 80 -24.12 5.18 17.71
N SER A 81 -23.38 5.90 18.57
CA SER A 81 -23.46 5.73 20.04
C SER A 81 -24.80 6.17 20.65
N GLY A 82 -25.59 6.98 19.95
CA GLY A 82 -26.78 7.64 20.53
C GLY A 82 -26.48 8.72 21.57
N THR A 83 -25.20 9.05 21.80
CA THR A 83 -24.78 10.07 22.78
C THR A 83 -24.48 11.43 22.16
N TRP A 84 -24.59 11.54 20.84
CA TRP A 84 -24.39 12.82 20.16
C TRP A 84 -25.50 13.83 20.51
N THR A 85 -25.09 14.95 21.11
CA THR A 85 -26.01 15.97 21.64
C THR A 85 -26.26 17.14 20.69
N GLY A 86 -25.66 17.13 19.49
CA GLY A 86 -25.85 18.16 18.48
C GLY A 86 -24.55 18.78 17.99
N TYR A 87 -24.66 19.88 17.23
CA TYR A 87 -23.50 20.56 16.64
C TYR A 87 -22.63 21.24 17.70
N ASP A 88 -21.33 21.00 17.64
CA ASP A 88 -20.29 21.71 18.40
C ASP A 88 -19.18 22.14 17.44
N PRO A 89 -18.80 23.44 17.36
CA PRO A 89 -17.76 23.93 16.47
C PRO A 89 -16.38 23.36 16.78
N LYS A 90 -16.16 22.75 17.93
CA LYS A 90 -14.89 22.12 18.33
C LYS A 90 -14.91 20.60 18.24
N LEU A 91 -16.04 20.00 17.87
CA LEU A 91 -16.20 18.56 17.79
C LEU A 91 -15.32 17.95 16.70
N LEU A 92 -14.47 16.99 17.09
CA LEU A 92 -13.64 16.16 16.20
C LEU A 92 -12.89 16.96 15.11
N LEU A 93 -12.29 18.08 15.50
CA LEU A 93 -11.50 18.90 14.58
C LEU A 93 -10.37 18.08 13.98
N GLY A 94 -10.29 18.08 12.64
CA GLY A 94 -9.22 17.49 11.86
C GLY A 94 -8.43 18.54 11.09
N HIS A 95 -7.61 18.08 10.14
CA HIS A 95 -6.80 18.95 9.29
C HIS A 95 -7.35 19.00 7.86
N ARG A 96 -6.98 20.07 7.14
CA ARG A 96 -7.32 20.25 5.73
C ARG A 96 -6.18 19.70 4.86
N LEU A 97 -6.49 18.88 3.87
CA LEU A 97 -5.54 18.42 2.85
C LEU A 97 -5.36 19.41 1.71
N THR A 98 -6.43 20.14 1.33
CA THR A 98 -6.40 21.08 0.20
C THR A 98 -5.28 22.11 0.35
N GLY A 99 -4.41 22.21 -0.65
CA GLY A 99 -3.24 23.10 -0.65
C GLY A 99 -2.06 22.60 0.18
N GLY A 100 -2.17 21.45 0.83
CA GLY A 100 -1.09 20.82 1.58
C GLY A 100 -0.06 20.12 0.70
N THR A 101 0.88 19.42 1.33
CA THR A 101 1.94 18.65 0.66
C THR A 101 1.70 17.15 0.84
N LEU A 102 1.63 16.43 -0.28
CA LEU A 102 1.56 14.97 -0.33
C LEU A 102 2.97 14.41 -0.62
N LEU A 103 3.44 13.49 0.22
CA LEU A 103 4.63 12.69 -0.04
C LEU A 103 4.22 11.26 -0.43
N VAL A 104 4.52 10.87 -1.66
CA VAL A 104 4.32 9.49 -2.15
C VAL A 104 5.64 8.73 -2.00
N VAL A 105 5.65 7.72 -1.14
CA VAL A 105 6.81 6.86 -0.90
C VAL A 105 6.68 5.62 -1.78
N GLY A 106 7.43 5.60 -2.89
CA GLY A 106 7.33 4.57 -3.92
C GLY A 106 6.45 5.00 -5.10
N ALA A 107 6.98 5.86 -5.98
CA ALA A 107 6.27 6.37 -7.16
C ALA A 107 6.23 5.35 -8.32
N GLY A 108 5.76 4.13 -8.03
CA GLY A 108 5.37 3.13 -9.03
C GLY A 108 3.98 3.42 -9.62
N ARG A 109 3.34 2.42 -10.25
CA ARG A 109 1.99 2.57 -10.84
C ARG A 109 0.96 3.10 -9.85
N ILE A 110 0.86 2.49 -8.66
CA ILE A 110 -0.09 2.90 -7.60
C ILE A 110 0.27 4.31 -7.08
N GLY A 111 1.55 4.56 -6.78
CA GLY A 111 1.99 5.87 -6.31
C GLY A 111 1.71 6.98 -7.31
N ALA A 112 1.88 6.73 -8.61
CA ALA A 112 1.52 7.67 -9.67
C ALA A 112 -0.01 7.93 -9.72
N ALA A 113 -0.83 6.89 -9.52
CA ALA A 113 -2.29 7.04 -9.47
C ALA A 113 -2.73 7.84 -8.22
N VAL A 114 -2.08 7.62 -7.07
CA VAL A 114 -2.28 8.43 -5.85
C VAL A 114 -1.90 9.90 -6.11
N ALA A 115 -0.74 10.14 -6.75
CA ALA A 115 -0.28 11.49 -7.10
C ALA A 115 -1.26 12.22 -8.03
N ARG A 116 -1.78 11.55 -9.06
CA ARG A 116 -2.78 12.14 -9.98
C ARG A 116 -4.06 12.58 -9.27
N ARG A 117 -4.54 11.83 -8.28
CA ARG A 117 -5.75 12.20 -7.51
C ARG A 117 -5.57 13.45 -6.67
N SER A 118 -4.32 13.80 -6.31
CA SER A 118 -4.02 15.01 -5.53
C SER A 118 -4.37 16.32 -6.24
N LEU A 119 -4.52 16.29 -7.57
CA LEU A 119 -4.91 17.45 -8.38
C LEU A 119 -6.24 18.05 -7.93
N GLY A 120 -7.23 17.20 -7.61
CA GLY A 120 -8.53 17.65 -7.09
C GLY A 120 -8.44 18.38 -5.74
N TRP A 121 -7.34 18.22 -5.02
CA TRP A 121 -7.05 18.84 -3.73
C TRP A 121 -6.04 19.97 -3.82
N ASN A 122 -5.56 20.31 -5.02
CA ASN A 122 -4.55 21.34 -5.26
C ASN A 122 -3.32 21.17 -4.33
N MET A 123 -2.86 19.93 -4.14
CA MET A 123 -1.72 19.64 -3.28
C MET A 123 -0.40 19.74 -4.05
N ARG A 124 0.65 20.17 -3.35
CA ARG A 124 2.02 19.98 -3.81
C ARG A 124 2.40 18.51 -3.66
N VAL A 125 2.96 17.90 -4.71
CA VAL A 125 3.38 16.49 -4.70
C VAL A 125 4.90 16.39 -4.58
N LEU A 126 5.35 15.62 -3.60
CA LEU A 126 6.71 15.12 -3.46
C LEU A 126 6.68 13.60 -3.62
N TYR A 127 7.76 13.01 -4.12
CA TYR A 127 7.83 11.55 -4.16
C TYR A 127 9.25 11.02 -3.91
N THR A 128 9.33 9.77 -3.42
CA THR A 128 10.56 9.01 -3.35
C THR A 128 10.50 7.85 -4.34
N ALA A 129 11.58 7.60 -5.06
CA ALA A 129 11.74 6.45 -5.95
C ALA A 129 13.21 6.20 -6.26
N ARG A 130 13.57 4.97 -6.64
CA ARG A 130 14.93 4.61 -7.08
C ARG A 130 15.36 5.40 -8.32
N SER A 131 14.44 5.61 -9.26
CA SER A 131 14.65 6.40 -10.49
C SER A 131 13.69 7.57 -10.58
N GLU A 132 14.02 8.54 -11.41
CA GLU A 132 13.10 9.63 -11.73
C GLU A 132 11.84 9.13 -12.44
N LYS A 133 10.75 9.90 -12.30
CA LYS A 133 9.45 9.60 -12.92
C LYS A 133 9.04 10.81 -13.78
N PRO A 134 9.52 10.89 -15.04
CA PRO A 134 9.26 12.04 -15.90
C PRO A 134 7.78 12.39 -15.99
N ASP A 135 6.90 11.39 -16.11
CA ASP A 135 5.44 11.58 -16.18
C ASP A 135 4.83 12.31 -14.96
N LEU A 136 5.52 12.31 -13.83
CA LEU A 136 5.10 13.04 -12.64
C LEU A 136 5.67 14.46 -12.56
N HIS A 137 6.78 14.74 -13.27
CA HIS A 137 7.40 16.07 -13.31
C HIS A 137 6.62 17.05 -14.19
N GLU A 138 5.95 16.53 -15.21
CA GLU A 138 5.21 17.35 -16.17
C GLU A 138 3.88 17.85 -15.59
N PRO A 139 3.34 18.96 -16.14
CA PRO A 139 1.99 19.37 -15.83
C PRO A 139 0.99 18.24 -16.13
N PRO A 140 -0.09 18.13 -15.37
CA PRO A 140 -0.53 19.04 -14.32
C PRO A 140 0.06 18.76 -12.91
N ILE A 141 0.77 17.63 -12.69
CA ILE A 141 1.19 17.19 -11.35
C ILE A 141 2.38 17.99 -10.82
N ARG A 142 3.43 18.15 -11.64
CA ARG A 142 4.68 18.87 -11.31
C ARG A 142 5.31 18.39 -10.00
N ALA A 143 5.33 17.06 -9.77
CA ALA A 143 5.91 16.47 -8.59
C ALA A 143 7.44 16.63 -8.55
N ALA A 144 8.00 16.78 -7.36
CA ALA A 144 9.44 16.83 -7.15
C ALA A 144 9.94 15.54 -6.47
N ARG A 145 11.02 14.96 -7.02
CA ARG A 145 11.72 13.83 -6.37
C ARG A 145 12.53 14.34 -5.19
N VAL A 146 12.42 13.64 -4.06
CA VAL A 146 13.15 13.96 -2.82
C VAL A 146 13.64 12.68 -2.14
N THR A 147 14.58 12.79 -1.19
CA THR A 147 14.85 11.69 -0.26
C THR A 147 13.73 11.59 0.76
N LEU A 148 13.60 10.45 1.42
CA LEU A 148 12.57 10.26 2.47
C LEU A 148 12.73 11.30 3.57
N GLU A 149 13.95 11.46 4.08
CA GLU A 149 14.28 12.37 5.16
C GLU A 149 14.01 13.85 4.81
N ALA A 150 14.20 14.23 3.55
CA ALA A 150 13.90 15.59 3.10
C ALA A 150 12.39 15.82 2.88
N GLY A 151 11.65 14.77 2.50
CA GLY A 151 10.22 14.85 2.24
C GLY A 151 9.35 14.85 3.50
N LEU A 152 9.68 14.01 4.49
CA LEU A 152 8.87 13.83 5.70
C LEU A 152 8.57 15.13 6.46
N PRO A 153 9.53 16.04 6.71
CA PRO A 153 9.24 17.29 7.41
C PRO A 153 8.35 18.27 6.63
N LEU A 154 8.24 18.10 5.32
CA LEU A 154 7.45 18.96 4.44
C LEU A 154 6.02 18.45 4.26
N ALA A 155 5.80 17.14 4.45
CA ALA A 155 4.54 16.47 4.14
C ALA A 155 3.45 16.73 5.19
N ASP A 156 2.23 16.98 4.72
CA ASP A 156 1.00 16.95 5.51
C ASP A 156 0.32 15.59 5.41
N ALA A 157 0.59 14.86 4.33
CA ALA A 157 0.14 13.50 4.08
C ALA A 157 1.28 12.68 3.52
N VAL A 158 1.50 11.47 4.06
CA VAL A 158 2.49 10.50 3.60
C VAL A 158 1.78 9.23 3.20
N VAL A 159 1.96 8.77 1.95
CA VAL A 159 1.35 7.53 1.44
C VAL A 159 2.44 6.56 1.00
N LEU A 160 2.42 5.37 1.59
CA LEU A 160 3.35 4.29 1.27
C LEU A 160 2.76 3.39 0.19
N THR A 161 3.46 3.31 -0.95
CA THR A 161 3.11 2.48 -2.12
C THR A 161 4.34 1.75 -2.66
N THR A 162 5.38 1.59 -1.83
CA THR A 162 6.62 0.91 -2.18
C THR A 162 6.47 -0.60 -2.03
N SER A 163 7.25 -1.39 -2.79
CA SER A 163 7.36 -2.84 -2.58
C SER A 163 8.13 -3.17 -1.31
N LEU A 164 7.81 -4.30 -0.68
CA LEU A 164 8.57 -4.83 0.43
C LEU A 164 9.85 -5.53 -0.06
N ASN A 165 10.98 -5.11 0.47
CA ASN A 165 12.29 -5.73 0.29
C ASN A 165 13.19 -5.38 1.49
N PRO A 166 14.42 -5.91 1.60
CA PRO A 166 15.29 -5.61 2.74
C PRO A 166 15.55 -4.13 2.99
N SER A 167 15.56 -3.28 1.94
CA SER A 167 15.80 -1.83 2.08
C SER A 167 14.56 -1.02 2.46
N THR A 168 13.37 -1.61 2.33
CA THR A 168 12.09 -0.95 2.64
C THR A 168 11.41 -1.52 3.90
N ARG A 169 11.94 -2.63 4.45
CA ARG A 169 11.48 -3.15 5.74
C ARG A 169 11.74 -2.12 6.83
N HIS A 170 10.71 -1.80 7.62
CA HIS A 170 10.73 -0.77 8.66
C HIS A 170 11.29 0.58 8.15
N LEU A 171 10.97 0.90 6.90
CA LEU A 171 11.30 2.21 6.31
C LEU A 171 10.71 3.34 7.15
N MET A 172 9.46 3.16 7.62
CA MET A 172 8.83 4.00 8.62
C MET A 172 9.04 3.38 10.00
N ASN A 173 9.99 3.89 10.73
CA ASN A 173 10.39 3.51 12.09
C ASN A 173 10.36 4.75 13.00
N ALA A 174 10.74 4.62 14.28
CA ALA A 174 10.71 5.73 15.24
C ALA A 174 11.43 6.97 14.72
N ARG A 175 12.65 6.82 14.14
CA ARG A 175 13.43 7.93 13.60
C ARG A 175 12.73 8.64 12.44
N THR A 176 12.19 7.90 11.49
CA THR A 176 11.53 8.50 10.31
C THR A 176 10.15 9.07 10.65
N ILE A 177 9.40 8.44 11.56
CA ILE A 177 8.13 8.98 12.07
C ILE A 177 8.39 10.30 12.82
N ASP A 178 9.50 10.41 13.56
CA ASP A 178 9.88 11.65 14.25
C ASP A 178 10.24 12.81 13.32
N LEU A 179 10.50 12.57 12.06
CA LEU A 179 10.68 13.63 11.07
C LEU A 179 9.35 14.21 10.55
N MET A 180 8.23 13.50 10.72
CA MET A 180 6.93 13.95 10.22
C MET A 180 6.43 15.17 11.03
N LYS A 181 5.55 15.97 10.43
CA LYS A 181 4.81 17.01 11.18
C LYS A 181 3.83 16.37 12.17
N ARG A 182 3.60 17.02 13.31
CA ARG A 182 2.57 16.57 14.27
C ARG A 182 1.16 16.55 13.68
N SER A 183 0.89 17.40 12.69
CA SER A 183 -0.37 17.45 11.95
C SER A 183 -0.46 16.44 10.81
N ALA A 184 0.63 15.75 10.48
CA ALA A 184 0.68 14.85 9.34
C ALA A 184 -0.04 13.54 9.61
N VAL A 185 -0.53 12.92 8.54
CA VAL A 185 -1.10 11.57 8.54
C VAL A 185 -0.21 10.63 7.73
N LEU A 186 -0.11 9.37 8.20
CA LEU A 186 0.58 8.28 7.50
C LEU A 186 -0.46 7.30 6.96
N VAL A 187 -0.35 6.94 5.69
CA VAL A 187 -1.19 5.89 5.08
C VAL A 187 -0.32 4.78 4.51
N ASN A 188 -0.64 3.53 4.83
CA ASN A 188 0.02 2.37 4.26
C ASN A 188 -0.97 1.49 3.49
N VAL A 189 -0.79 1.44 2.16
CA VAL A 189 -1.49 0.55 1.23
C VAL A 189 -0.50 -0.34 0.47
N SER A 190 0.72 -0.49 1.00
CA SER A 190 1.79 -1.28 0.39
C SER A 190 1.91 -2.67 1.02
N ARG A 191 2.75 -2.81 2.04
CA ARG A 191 2.90 -4.00 2.88
C ARG A 191 3.09 -3.59 4.34
N GLY A 192 2.54 -4.37 5.26
CA GLY A 192 2.65 -4.09 6.71
C GLY A 192 4.08 -3.87 7.17
N PRO A 193 5.03 -4.78 6.89
CA PRO A 193 6.42 -4.64 7.35
C PRO A 193 7.22 -3.45 6.79
N VAL A 194 6.64 -2.61 5.94
CA VAL A 194 7.24 -1.30 5.56
C VAL A 194 7.19 -0.32 6.74
N VAL A 195 6.26 -0.53 7.67
CA VAL A 195 6.10 0.24 8.89
C VAL A 195 6.48 -0.64 10.09
N ASP A 196 7.27 -0.11 11.00
CA ASP A 196 7.43 -0.66 12.35
C ASP A 196 6.15 -0.30 13.14
N GLU A 197 5.24 -1.26 13.29
CA GLU A 197 3.96 -1.04 13.97
C GLU A 197 4.12 -0.67 15.43
N THR A 198 5.17 -1.16 16.09
CA THR A 198 5.49 -0.79 17.49
C THR A 198 5.86 0.68 17.60
N ALA A 199 6.71 1.16 16.69
CA ALA A 199 7.09 2.56 16.64
C ALA A 199 5.91 3.46 16.28
N LEU A 200 5.09 3.04 15.30
CA LEU A 200 3.89 3.77 14.90
C LEU A 200 2.89 3.89 16.05
N ALA A 201 2.56 2.78 16.72
CA ALA A 201 1.64 2.79 17.85
C ALA A 201 2.13 3.72 18.96
N THR A 202 3.43 3.66 19.29
CA THR A 202 4.05 4.56 20.28
C THR A 202 3.91 6.03 19.88
N ALA A 203 4.16 6.36 18.62
CA ALA A 203 4.05 7.72 18.11
C ALA A 203 2.59 8.24 18.12
N LEU A 204 1.62 7.39 17.82
CA LEU A 204 0.19 7.73 17.85
C LEU A 204 -0.27 8.01 19.28
N HIS A 205 0.04 7.15 20.24
CA HIS A 205 -0.30 7.37 21.65
C HIS A 205 0.37 8.62 22.26
N ALA A 206 1.57 8.96 21.79
CA ALA A 206 2.26 10.18 22.18
C ALA A 206 1.73 11.45 21.44
N GLY A 207 0.78 11.31 20.51
CA GLY A 207 0.30 12.41 19.67
C GLY A 207 1.44 13.03 18.83
N ARG A 208 2.43 12.22 18.42
CA ARG A 208 3.58 12.66 17.63
C ARG A 208 3.21 12.94 16.18
N ILE A 209 2.22 12.23 15.64
CA ILE A 209 1.57 12.49 14.36
C ILE A 209 0.06 12.56 14.57
N HIS A 210 -0.67 13.14 13.61
CA HIS A 210 -2.12 13.30 13.73
C HIS A 210 -2.88 11.97 13.70
N GLY A 211 -2.42 11.01 12.90
CA GLY A 211 -3.07 9.71 12.78
C GLY A 211 -2.49 8.84 11.70
N ALA A 212 -3.02 7.62 11.58
CA ALA A 212 -2.63 6.66 10.55
C ALA A 212 -3.83 5.96 9.91
N GLY A 213 -3.72 5.68 8.60
CA GLY A 213 -4.65 4.84 7.85
C GLY A 213 -3.91 3.61 7.31
N LEU A 214 -4.31 2.42 7.72
CA LEU A 214 -3.62 1.18 7.39
C LEU A 214 -4.57 0.21 6.72
N ASP A 215 -4.22 -0.26 5.52
CA ASP A 215 -4.90 -1.36 4.84
C ASP A 215 -4.13 -2.69 4.98
N VAL A 216 -2.88 -2.62 5.46
CA VAL A 216 -1.96 -3.75 5.60
C VAL A 216 -1.24 -3.72 6.94
N PHE A 217 -0.87 -4.93 7.46
CA PHE A 217 -0.30 -5.08 8.79
C PHE A 217 0.94 -5.98 8.76
N GLU A 218 1.82 -5.81 9.75
CA GLU A 218 3.09 -6.52 9.81
C GLU A 218 2.91 -8.05 9.97
N HIS A 219 1.85 -8.46 10.66
CA HIS A 219 1.58 -9.86 11.01
C HIS A 219 0.17 -10.31 10.62
N GLU A 220 -0.31 -9.93 9.42
CA GLU A 220 -1.65 -10.30 8.95
C GLU A 220 -1.99 -11.77 9.20
N PRO A 221 -3.21 -12.10 9.68
CA PRO A 221 -4.34 -11.20 9.95
C PRO A 221 -4.32 -10.55 11.34
N LYS A 222 -3.24 -10.69 12.11
CA LYS A 222 -3.12 -10.10 13.45
C LYS A 222 -2.72 -8.62 13.34
N ILE A 223 -3.43 -7.79 14.10
CA ILE A 223 -3.16 -6.35 14.23
C ILE A 223 -2.60 -6.11 15.63
N ASP A 224 -1.58 -5.26 15.76
CA ASP A 224 -1.06 -4.86 17.06
C ASP A 224 -2.18 -4.24 17.91
N PRO A 225 -2.48 -4.78 19.12
CA PRO A 225 -3.56 -4.27 19.97
C PRO A 225 -3.45 -2.77 20.26
N ARG A 226 -2.23 -2.23 20.32
CA ARG A 226 -2.01 -0.79 20.57
C ARG A 226 -2.49 0.09 19.41
N LEU A 227 -2.54 -0.43 18.17
CA LEU A 227 -3.14 0.27 17.03
C LEU A 227 -4.66 0.26 17.12
N LEU A 228 -5.27 -0.79 17.69
CA LEU A 228 -6.73 -0.86 17.89
C LEU A 228 -7.20 0.20 18.89
N ASP A 229 -6.39 0.47 19.91
CA ASP A 229 -6.68 1.43 21.00
C ASP A 229 -6.27 2.88 20.68
N ALA A 230 -5.58 3.11 19.57
CA ALA A 230 -5.15 4.46 19.19
C ALA A 230 -6.32 5.32 18.69
N ASP A 231 -6.37 6.58 19.12
CA ASP A 231 -7.52 7.49 18.93
C ASP A 231 -7.83 7.80 17.46
N ASN A 232 -6.83 8.03 16.64
CA ASN A 232 -6.99 8.47 15.26
C ASN A 232 -6.33 7.51 14.27
N VAL A 233 -6.79 6.27 14.29
CA VAL A 233 -6.34 5.22 13.37
C VAL A 233 -7.53 4.66 12.60
N VAL A 234 -7.40 4.52 11.28
CA VAL A 234 -8.37 3.85 10.41
C VAL A 234 -7.72 2.58 9.89
N LEU A 235 -8.33 1.44 10.17
CA LEU A 235 -7.82 0.12 9.85
C LEU A 235 -8.75 -0.57 8.88
N LEU A 236 -8.21 -1.11 7.78
CA LEU A 236 -8.94 -1.89 6.79
C LEU A 236 -8.26 -3.26 6.62
N PRO A 237 -9.01 -4.34 6.36
CA PRO A 237 -8.50 -5.71 6.35
C PRO A 237 -7.96 -6.11 4.96
N HIS A 238 -6.97 -5.39 4.43
CA HIS A 238 -6.29 -5.62 3.15
C HIS A 238 -7.27 -5.67 1.97
N ILE A 239 -8.05 -4.61 1.83
CA ILE A 239 -9.10 -4.48 0.81
C ILE A 239 -8.74 -3.48 -0.31
N GLY A 240 -7.49 -3.06 -0.42
CA GLY A 240 -7.04 -2.06 -1.39
C GLY A 240 -7.51 -2.30 -2.82
N SER A 241 -7.64 -3.55 -3.24
CA SER A 241 -8.11 -3.93 -4.59
C SER A 241 -9.50 -4.56 -4.60
N ALA A 242 -10.30 -4.41 -3.55
CA ALA A 242 -11.55 -5.15 -3.39
C ALA A 242 -12.73 -4.45 -4.08
N THR A 243 -12.72 -4.38 -5.40
CA THR A 243 -13.89 -4.07 -6.23
C THR A 243 -14.31 -5.30 -7.01
N ILE A 244 -15.58 -5.37 -7.40
CA ILE A 244 -16.12 -6.48 -8.20
C ILE A 244 -15.41 -6.53 -9.55
N GLU A 245 -15.27 -5.37 -10.19
CA GLU A 245 -14.70 -5.21 -11.52
C GLU A 245 -13.22 -5.64 -11.54
N ASP A 246 -12.43 -5.10 -10.62
CA ASP A 246 -10.98 -5.34 -10.59
C ASP A 246 -10.64 -6.78 -10.18
N ARG A 247 -11.38 -7.35 -9.23
CA ARG A 247 -11.22 -8.77 -8.83
C ARG A 247 -11.65 -9.73 -9.94
N THR A 248 -12.71 -9.41 -10.71
CA THR A 248 -13.12 -10.17 -11.87
C THR A 248 -12.05 -10.13 -12.96
N GLU A 249 -11.53 -8.95 -13.27
CA GLU A 249 -10.48 -8.78 -14.27
C GLU A 249 -9.17 -9.47 -13.85
N LEU A 250 -8.77 -9.37 -12.57
CA LEU A 250 -7.61 -10.10 -12.07
C LEU A 250 -7.78 -11.61 -12.23
N THR A 251 -8.97 -12.14 -11.92
CA THR A 251 -9.26 -13.55 -12.09
C THR A 251 -9.10 -13.96 -13.56
N ARG A 252 -9.63 -13.15 -14.49
CA ARG A 252 -9.50 -13.39 -15.94
C ARG A 252 -8.02 -13.43 -16.35
N ILE A 253 -7.24 -12.43 -15.95
CA ILE A 253 -5.80 -12.35 -16.25
C ILE A 253 -5.06 -13.59 -15.74
N CYS A 254 -5.26 -13.95 -14.47
CA CYS A 254 -4.59 -15.10 -13.88
C CYS A 254 -4.92 -16.40 -14.60
N VAL A 255 -6.19 -16.61 -14.96
CA VAL A 255 -6.63 -17.82 -15.68
C VAL A 255 -6.06 -17.85 -17.10
N GLU A 256 -6.04 -16.72 -17.81
CA GLU A 256 -5.50 -16.62 -19.16
C GLU A 256 -3.98 -16.86 -19.18
N ASP A 257 -3.22 -16.31 -18.20
CA ASP A 257 -1.78 -16.55 -18.09
C ASP A 257 -1.47 -18.03 -17.82
N ILE A 258 -2.22 -18.66 -16.90
CA ILE A 258 -2.10 -20.11 -16.66
C ILE A 258 -2.38 -20.91 -17.95
N ALA A 259 -3.48 -20.59 -18.63
CA ALA A 259 -3.88 -21.29 -19.85
C ALA A 259 -2.85 -21.12 -20.99
N SER A 260 -2.26 -19.91 -21.12
CA SER A 260 -1.21 -19.62 -22.10
C SER A 260 0.02 -20.50 -21.87
N VAL A 261 0.52 -20.54 -20.64
CA VAL A 261 1.68 -21.38 -20.29
C VAL A 261 1.41 -22.87 -20.53
N LEU A 262 0.23 -23.36 -20.15
CA LEU A 262 -0.13 -24.77 -20.34
C LEU A 262 -0.25 -25.16 -21.81
N ARG A 263 -0.59 -24.21 -22.70
CA ARG A 263 -0.60 -24.40 -24.17
C ARG A 263 0.77 -24.21 -24.82
N GLY A 264 1.82 -23.87 -24.05
CA GLY A 264 3.17 -23.60 -24.58
C GLY A 264 3.34 -22.19 -25.15
N SER A 265 2.44 -21.24 -24.82
CA SER A 265 2.51 -19.84 -25.21
C SER A 265 3.04 -18.99 -24.04
N SER A 266 3.57 -17.81 -24.34
CA SER A 266 4.00 -16.85 -23.30
C SER A 266 2.79 -16.25 -22.57
N PRO A 267 2.85 -16.09 -21.23
CA PRO A 267 1.83 -15.36 -20.49
C PRO A 267 1.94 -13.85 -20.76
N THR A 268 0.89 -13.12 -20.39
CA THR A 268 0.85 -11.65 -20.59
C THR A 268 1.63 -10.90 -19.52
N PHE A 269 1.61 -11.41 -18.28
CA PHE A 269 2.24 -10.74 -17.14
C PHE A 269 3.25 -11.64 -16.40
N PRO A 270 4.31 -12.09 -17.09
CA PRO A 270 5.39 -12.84 -16.43
C PRO A 270 6.15 -11.92 -15.47
N VAL A 271 6.54 -12.49 -14.33
CA VAL A 271 7.47 -11.87 -13.39
C VAL A 271 8.87 -12.39 -13.70
N GLU A 272 9.84 -11.49 -13.80
CA GLU A 272 11.24 -11.87 -13.94
C GLU A 272 11.68 -12.65 -12.69
N THR A 273 12.14 -13.87 -12.91
CA THR A 273 12.59 -14.79 -11.85
C THR A 273 14.09 -14.96 -11.82
N ASP A 274 14.80 -14.47 -12.85
CA ASP A 274 16.26 -14.52 -12.92
C ASP A 274 16.87 -13.62 -11.84
N PRO A 275 17.69 -14.16 -10.90
CA PRO A 275 18.34 -13.38 -9.86
C PRO A 275 19.39 -12.40 -10.38
N ALA A 276 19.78 -12.47 -11.68
CA ALA A 276 20.73 -11.57 -12.32
C ALA A 276 20.09 -10.36 -13.01
N SER A 277 18.76 -10.26 -13.02
CA SER A 277 17.97 -9.20 -13.68
C SER A 277 17.58 -8.02 -12.77
#